data_35769c18c7638d5c2766a7d046e442c8
#
_entry.id   35769c18c7638d5c2766a7d046e442c8
#
_cell.length_a   1.000
_cell.length_b   1.000
_cell.length_c   1.000
_cell.angle_alpha   90.00
_cell.angle_beta   90.00
_cell.angle_gamma   90.00
#
_symmetry.space_group_name_H-M   'P 1'
#
loop_
_entity.id
_entity.type
_entity.pdbx_description
1 polymer ?
#
loop_
_entity_poly.entity_id
_entity_poly.type
_entity_poly.pdbx_seq_one_letter_code
_entity_poly.pdbx_strand_id
1 'polypeptide(L)'
;MSRLLTSTVAVLVVAVLGAVALDAPAAASGAPAPDTVDAAGRSTYPGDFVRVLQLIADLRADPPTEPLVCLLGGSSARECTVSDRSWSRAVSRLRGHEVRCVNLGSKHRLFTQDRRLVRYLPAGTGVVFIGVNPGRFCNGRSDPPVVLPPPRAASSRGLDRRGLRSSTVPWTDQRKRRAARLWMVRRWPKFRRRWKNNMRVLELVCRESQRRGQHPVIIDLPRNMAIIGRQLDQPLRLYHRACRRLAARLGIPYVQFQAGLGLTNRDFSDLWHTVKSGQVKWERALVKTTARLLKKYAIEPPPTPSPDPDAGPSGPDPPATPEG
;
A
#
# COMPACT_ATOMS: atom_id res chain seq x y z
N MET A 1 53.04 -3.29 -62.17
CA MET A 1 51.71 -3.42 -62.86
C MET A 1 50.76 -4.08 -61.92
N SER A 2 49.96 -3.27 -61.22
CA SER A 2 48.98 -3.67 -60.20
C SER A 2 47.59 -3.88 -60.85
N ARG A 3 46.98 -4.96 -60.59
CA ARG A 3 45.56 -5.14 -60.91
C ARG A 3 44.74 -5.23 -59.60
N LEU A 4 43.98 -4.21 -59.38
CA LEU A 4 42.92 -4.14 -58.37
C LEU A 4 41.74 -5.03 -58.76
N LEU A 5 41.37 -5.96 -57.92
CA LEU A 5 40.12 -6.72 -57.97
C LEU A 5 39.14 -6.11 -56.98
N THR A 6 38.16 -5.38 -57.50
CA THR A 6 37.01 -4.89 -56.77
C THR A 6 35.94 -6.00 -56.65
N SER A 7 35.73 -6.49 -55.46
CA SER A 7 34.69 -7.48 -55.15
C SER A 7 33.41 -6.77 -54.67
N THR A 8 32.39 -6.77 -55.50
CA THR A 8 31.08 -6.20 -55.21
C THR A 8 30.28 -7.25 -54.45
N VAL A 9 30.03 -7.03 -53.18
CA VAL A 9 29.08 -7.84 -52.37
C VAL A 9 27.67 -7.29 -52.55
N ALA A 10 26.85 -8.02 -53.29
CA ALA A 10 25.42 -7.75 -53.41
C ALA A 10 24.72 -8.25 -52.14
N VAL A 11 24.17 -7.32 -51.35
CA VAL A 11 23.31 -7.64 -50.20
C VAL A 11 21.89 -7.84 -50.70
N LEU A 12 21.42 -9.07 -50.71
CA LEU A 12 20.03 -9.42 -51.00
C LEU A 12 19.19 -9.18 -49.78
N VAL A 13 18.40 -8.07 -49.74
CA VAL A 13 17.41 -7.80 -48.70
C VAL A 13 16.11 -8.52 -49.11
N VAL A 14 15.86 -9.67 -48.50
CA VAL A 14 14.56 -10.35 -48.60
C VAL A 14 13.60 -9.67 -47.62
N ALA A 15 12.70 -8.85 -48.14
CA ALA A 15 11.59 -8.30 -47.36
C ALA A 15 10.51 -9.39 -47.20
N VAL A 16 10.51 -10.04 -46.05
CA VAL A 16 9.39 -10.88 -45.62
C VAL A 16 8.31 -9.96 -45.05
N LEU A 17 7.34 -9.62 -45.87
CA LEU A 17 6.08 -8.99 -45.43
C LEU A 17 5.24 -10.05 -44.70
N GLY A 18 5.53 -10.31 -43.45
CA GLY A 18 4.62 -10.99 -42.55
C GLY A 18 3.58 -9.97 -42.09
N ALA A 19 2.33 -10.16 -42.51
CA ALA A 19 1.20 -9.43 -41.96
C ALA A 19 1.04 -9.80 -40.49
N VAL A 20 1.69 -9.01 -39.62
CA VAL A 20 1.40 -9.02 -38.20
C VAL A 20 0.10 -8.25 -38.04
N ALA A 21 -0.98 -8.96 -37.78
CA ALA A 21 -2.20 -8.33 -37.27
C ALA A 21 -1.79 -7.48 -36.07
N LEU A 22 -1.81 -6.18 -36.23
CA LEU A 22 -1.67 -5.20 -35.17
C LEU A 22 -2.92 -5.37 -34.30
N ASP A 23 -2.82 -6.21 -33.28
CA ASP A 23 -3.72 -6.08 -32.14
C ASP A 23 -3.71 -4.62 -31.73
N ALA A 24 -4.82 -3.96 -31.94
CA ALA A 24 -5.04 -2.58 -31.51
C ALA A 24 -4.54 -2.46 -30.06
N PRO A 25 -3.76 -1.43 -29.72
CA PRO A 25 -3.35 -1.23 -28.35
C PRO A 25 -4.64 -1.16 -27.53
N ALA A 26 -4.82 -2.14 -26.64
CA ALA A 26 -5.88 -2.06 -25.64
C ALA A 26 -5.83 -0.66 -25.09
N ALA A 27 -6.89 0.10 -25.33
CA ALA A 27 -7.02 1.49 -24.95
C ALA A 27 -6.49 1.60 -23.53
N ALA A 28 -5.50 2.47 -23.32
CA ALA A 28 -5.03 2.78 -21.98
C ALA A 28 -6.29 3.15 -21.21
N SER A 29 -6.71 2.28 -20.29
CA SER A 29 -7.82 2.57 -19.40
C SER A 29 -7.39 3.79 -18.62
N GLY A 30 -7.74 4.97 -19.14
CA GLY A 30 -7.59 6.24 -18.45
C GLY A 30 -8.24 6.02 -17.09
N ALA A 31 -7.55 6.37 -16.02
CA ALA A 31 -8.17 6.40 -14.72
C ALA A 31 -9.44 7.24 -14.87
N PRO A 32 -10.62 6.73 -14.48
CA PRO A 32 -11.87 7.47 -14.66
C PRO A 32 -11.75 8.83 -14.01
N ALA A 33 -12.31 9.85 -14.67
CA ALA A 33 -12.42 11.19 -14.13
C ALA A 33 -13.15 11.13 -12.78
N PRO A 34 -12.86 12.03 -11.84
CA PRO A 34 -13.32 11.93 -10.45
C PRO A 34 -14.82 12.10 -10.26
N ASP A 35 -15.48 12.68 -11.23
CA ASP A 35 -16.92 12.97 -11.19
C ASP A 35 -17.76 11.88 -11.88
N THR A 36 -17.15 10.79 -12.27
CA THR A 36 -17.86 9.68 -12.85
C THR A 36 -18.41 8.75 -11.78
N VAL A 37 -19.43 9.18 -11.12
CA VAL A 37 -20.49 8.25 -10.70
C VAL A 37 -21.24 7.88 -11.98
N ASP A 38 -21.50 6.59 -12.20
CA ASP A 38 -22.38 6.18 -13.29
C ASP A 38 -23.79 6.77 -13.06
N ALA A 39 -24.66 6.69 -14.07
CA ALA A 39 -26.04 7.21 -13.98
C ALA A 39 -26.85 6.63 -12.79
N ALA A 40 -26.33 5.59 -12.13
CA ALA A 40 -26.92 4.98 -10.92
C ALA A 40 -26.21 5.43 -9.62
N GLY A 41 -25.35 6.47 -9.66
CA GLY A 41 -24.62 6.96 -8.49
C GLY A 41 -23.48 6.04 -8.01
N ARG A 42 -23.06 5.05 -8.81
CA ARG A 42 -22.00 4.11 -8.45
C ARG A 42 -20.62 4.64 -8.82
N SER A 43 -19.69 4.64 -7.86
CA SER A 43 -18.32 5.07 -8.10
C SER A 43 -17.63 4.19 -9.15
N THR A 44 -16.95 4.83 -10.10
CA THR A 44 -16.15 4.19 -11.14
C THR A 44 -14.77 3.70 -10.64
N TYR A 45 -14.43 3.98 -9.39
CA TYR A 45 -13.20 3.45 -8.78
C TYR A 45 -13.28 1.93 -8.61
N PRO A 46 -12.14 1.20 -8.73
CA PRO A 46 -12.10 -0.20 -8.31
C PRO A 46 -12.65 -0.36 -6.90
N GLY A 47 -13.51 -1.34 -6.67
CA GLY A 47 -14.26 -1.49 -5.42
C GLY A 47 -13.41 -1.49 -4.14
N ASP A 48 -12.15 -1.95 -4.19
CA ASP A 48 -11.23 -1.88 -3.05
C ASP A 48 -10.67 -0.47 -2.81
N PHE A 49 -10.62 0.39 -3.82
CA PHE A 49 -10.27 1.80 -3.61
C PHE A 49 -11.43 2.60 -3.03
N VAL A 50 -12.65 2.33 -3.49
CA VAL A 50 -13.88 2.90 -2.88
C VAL A 50 -13.91 2.60 -1.38
N ARG A 51 -13.60 1.35 -1.00
CA ARG A 51 -13.49 0.98 0.43
C ARG A 51 -12.47 1.84 1.18
N VAL A 52 -11.31 2.10 0.60
CA VAL A 52 -10.28 2.95 1.23
C VAL A 52 -10.79 4.38 1.43
N LEU A 53 -11.44 4.94 0.41
CA LEU A 53 -12.02 6.28 0.51
C LEU A 53 -13.10 6.34 1.58
N GLN A 54 -13.95 5.31 1.65
CA GLN A 54 -14.98 5.21 2.66
C GLN A 54 -14.40 5.12 4.08
N LEU A 55 -13.38 4.28 4.28
CA LEU A 55 -12.69 4.19 5.58
C LEU A 55 -12.09 5.53 6.00
N ILE A 56 -11.50 6.28 5.07
CA ILE A 56 -10.93 7.60 5.39
C ILE A 56 -12.06 8.60 5.69
N ALA A 57 -13.17 8.56 4.96
CA ALA A 57 -14.32 9.41 5.25
C ALA A 57 -14.89 9.16 6.65
N ASP A 58 -15.02 7.88 7.02
CA ASP A 58 -15.49 7.46 8.33
C ASP A 58 -14.51 7.89 9.45
N LEU A 59 -13.21 7.68 9.26
CA LEU A 59 -12.17 8.09 10.21
C LEU A 59 -12.08 9.61 10.38
N ARG A 60 -12.49 10.39 9.39
CA ARG A 60 -12.54 11.86 9.50
C ARG A 60 -13.79 12.34 10.23
N ALA A 61 -14.90 11.68 10.01
CA ALA A 61 -16.17 12.02 10.67
C ALA A 61 -16.16 11.64 12.15
N ASP A 62 -15.39 10.61 12.49
CA ASP A 62 -15.25 10.09 13.84
C ASP A 62 -13.77 9.74 14.06
N PRO A 63 -12.91 10.75 14.33
CA PRO A 63 -11.48 10.54 14.54
C PRO A 63 -11.26 9.68 15.79
N PRO A 64 -10.38 8.66 15.69
CA PRO A 64 -10.07 7.84 16.86
C PRO A 64 -9.39 8.67 17.94
N THR A 65 -9.73 8.41 19.18
CA THR A 65 -9.06 9.00 20.35
C THR A 65 -7.74 8.30 20.66
N GLU A 66 -7.65 7.01 20.30
CA GLU A 66 -6.42 6.23 20.38
C GLU A 66 -5.45 6.57 19.22
N PRO A 67 -4.13 6.32 19.40
CA PRO A 67 -3.14 6.49 18.34
C PRO A 67 -3.52 5.75 17.06
N LEU A 68 -3.54 6.45 15.91
CA LEU A 68 -3.88 5.89 14.61
C LEU A 68 -2.61 5.58 13.80
N VAL A 69 -2.55 4.37 13.26
CA VAL A 69 -1.49 3.89 12.37
C VAL A 69 -2.09 3.46 11.04
N CYS A 70 -1.56 3.98 9.94
CA CYS A 70 -2.05 3.68 8.60
C CYS A 70 -1.00 2.98 7.74
N LEU A 71 -1.42 2.00 6.92
CA LEU A 71 -0.59 1.40 5.87
C LEU A 71 -1.17 1.78 4.50
N LEU A 72 -0.47 2.63 3.76
CA LEU A 72 -0.78 2.98 2.38
C LEU A 72 -0.06 2.03 1.40
N GLY A 73 -0.63 1.79 0.23
CA GLY A 73 0.06 1.04 -0.81
C GLY A 73 -0.84 0.38 -1.84
N GLY A 74 -0.22 -0.41 -2.72
CA GLY A 74 -0.90 -1.19 -3.75
C GLY A 74 -1.54 -2.47 -3.20
N SER A 75 -1.97 -3.37 -4.10
CA SER A 75 -2.56 -4.66 -3.75
C SER A 75 -1.68 -5.53 -2.84
N SER A 76 -0.35 -5.46 -2.99
CA SER A 76 0.58 -6.16 -2.10
C SER A 76 0.50 -5.66 -0.65
N ALA A 77 0.27 -4.34 -0.43
CA ALA A 77 0.00 -3.80 0.90
C ALA A 77 -1.35 -4.27 1.42
N ARG A 78 -2.39 -4.24 0.56
CA ARG A 78 -3.71 -4.74 0.93
C ARG A 78 -3.67 -6.17 1.45
N GLU A 79 -2.84 -7.01 0.84
CA GLU A 79 -2.80 -8.46 1.10
C GLU A 79 -1.68 -8.90 2.05
N CYS A 80 -0.93 -7.99 2.66
CA CYS A 80 0.16 -8.36 3.54
C CYS A 80 -0.23 -8.48 5.03
N THR A 81 -1.43 -8.07 5.42
CA THR A 81 -1.94 -8.21 6.79
C THR A 81 -3.15 -9.16 6.83
N VAL A 82 -3.37 -9.78 7.98
CA VAL A 82 -4.52 -10.67 8.22
C VAL A 82 -5.81 -9.87 8.28
N SER A 83 -5.87 -8.86 9.16
CA SER A 83 -6.96 -7.89 9.27
C SER A 83 -6.52 -6.67 10.06
N ASP A 84 -7.27 -5.57 9.92
CA ASP A 84 -7.04 -4.36 10.70
C ASP A 84 -7.24 -4.62 12.21
N ARG A 85 -8.24 -5.44 12.55
CA ARG A 85 -8.53 -5.86 13.93
C ARG A 85 -7.39 -6.69 14.52
N SER A 86 -6.84 -7.66 13.77
CA SER A 86 -5.72 -8.49 14.21
C SER A 86 -4.50 -7.63 14.50
N TRP A 87 -4.17 -6.74 13.56
CA TRP A 87 -3.03 -5.84 13.68
C TRP A 87 -3.19 -4.88 14.86
N SER A 88 -4.35 -4.21 15.00
CA SER A 88 -4.65 -3.31 16.12
C SER A 88 -4.51 -4.01 17.46
N ARG A 89 -5.20 -5.14 17.67
CA ARG A 89 -5.15 -5.91 18.93
C ARG A 89 -3.74 -6.34 19.31
N ALA A 90 -2.94 -6.77 18.33
CA ALA A 90 -1.59 -7.22 18.59
C ALA A 90 -0.65 -6.04 18.96
N VAL A 91 -0.82 -4.88 18.35
CA VAL A 91 -0.07 -3.67 18.71
C VAL A 91 -0.51 -3.16 20.07
N SER A 92 -1.82 -3.08 20.33
CA SER A 92 -2.36 -2.62 21.63
C SER A 92 -1.82 -3.44 22.78
N ARG A 93 -1.77 -4.79 22.64
CA ARG A 93 -1.16 -5.66 23.67
C ARG A 93 0.30 -5.35 23.94
N LEU A 94 1.09 -5.01 22.92
CA LEU A 94 2.50 -4.67 23.09
C LEU A 94 2.70 -3.26 23.65
N ARG A 95 1.73 -2.38 23.50
CA ARG A 95 1.79 -1.00 23.99
C ARG A 95 1.16 -0.82 25.37
N GLY A 96 0.31 -1.73 25.81
CA GLY A 96 -0.44 -1.61 27.06
C GLY A 96 -1.63 -0.65 27.00
N HIS A 97 -1.93 -0.08 25.84
CA HIS A 97 -3.08 0.81 25.57
C HIS A 97 -3.63 0.58 24.19
N GLU A 98 -4.81 1.06 23.91
CA GLU A 98 -5.43 0.91 22.61
C GLU A 98 -4.68 1.65 21.50
N VAL A 99 -4.56 1.00 20.34
CA VAL A 99 -3.98 1.54 19.12
C VAL A 99 -4.82 1.07 17.94
N ARG A 100 -5.22 1.99 17.10
CA ARG A 100 -5.95 1.70 15.87
C ARG A 100 -5.02 1.59 14.68
N CYS A 101 -5.00 0.42 14.05
CA CYS A 101 -4.19 0.16 12.85
C CYS A 101 -5.12 -0.11 11.66
N VAL A 102 -4.92 0.60 10.54
CA VAL A 102 -5.78 0.51 9.35
C VAL A 102 -4.94 0.29 8.10
N ASN A 103 -5.24 -0.79 7.37
CA ASN A 103 -4.62 -1.07 6.09
C ASN A 103 -5.44 -0.43 4.96
N LEU A 104 -4.91 0.65 4.43
CA LEU A 104 -5.46 1.42 3.32
C LEU A 104 -4.87 1.01 1.96
N GLY A 105 -4.32 -0.17 1.83
CA GLY A 105 -3.85 -0.73 0.56
C GLY A 105 -5.00 -1.00 -0.41
N SER A 106 -4.78 -0.78 -1.72
CA SER A 106 -5.75 -1.11 -2.76
C SER A 106 -5.09 -1.43 -4.10
N LYS A 107 -5.82 -2.11 -4.98
CA LYS A 107 -5.37 -2.49 -6.32
C LYS A 107 -5.01 -1.26 -7.17
N HIS A 108 -3.97 -1.37 -7.98
CA HIS A 108 -3.53 -0.33 -8.93
C HIS A 108 -3.20 1.05 -8.33
N ARG A 109 -3.02 1.16 -7.03
CA ARG A 109 -2.71 2.40 -6.34
C ARG A 109 -1.44 3.09 -6.86
N LEU A 110 -1.55 4.38 -7.14
CA LEU A 110 -0.44 5.27 -7.53
C LEU A 110 0.09 6.02 -6.30
N PHE A 111 1.34 6.47 -6.35
CA PHE A 111 1.89 7.34 -5.31
C PHE A 111 1.22 8.72 -5.27
N THR A 112 0.73 9.22 -6.42
CA THR A 112 -0.05 10.46 -6.48
C THR A 112 -1.34 10.35 -5.67
N GLN A 113 -2.03 9.22 -5.77
CA GLN A 113 -3.21 8.94 -4.94
C GLN A 113 -2.85 8.85 -3.46
N ASP A 114 -1.74 8.17 -3.08
CA ASP A 114 -1.29 8.13 -1.69
C ASP A 114 -1.02 9.53 -1.15
N ARG A 115 -0.39 10.43 -1.94
CA ARG A 115 -0.18 11.83 -1.55
C ARG A 115 -1.49 12.55 -1.23
N ARG A 116 -2.54 12.31 -2.01
CA ARG A 116 -3.86 12.90 -1.74
C ARG A 116 -4.51 12.28 -0.51
N LEU A 117 -4.41 10.96 -0.34
CA LEU A 117 -4.97 10.28 0.83
C LEU A 117 -4.33 10.75 2.14
N VAL A 118 -3.01 10.96 2.16
CA VAL A 118 -2.31 11.51 3.33
C VAL A 118 -2.95 12.81 3.82
N ARG A 119 -3.42 13.66 2.89
CA ARG A 119 -4.11 14.91 3.21
C ARG A 119 -5.47 14.71 3.89
N TYR A 120 -6.08 13.57 3.64
CA TYR A 120 -7.38 13.24 4.20
C TYR A 120 -7.31 12.43 5.49
N LEU A 121 -6.14 11.94 5.90
CA LEU A 121 -6.00 11.25 7.17
C LEU A 121 -6.31 12.21 8.33
N PRO A 122 -6.92 11.73 9.43
CA PRO A 122 -7.17 12.53 10.63
C PRO A 122 -5.89 13.19 11.18
N ALA A 123 -6.04 14.34 11.86
CA ALA A 123 -4.92 15.08 12.42
C ALA A 123 -4.12 14.27 13.45
N GLY A 124 -4.76 13.44 14.26
CA GLY A 124 -4.14 12.56 15.27
C GLY A 124 -3.43 11.31 14.70
N THR A 125 -3.30 11.18 13.35
CA THR A 125 -2.58 10.05 12.77
C THR A 125 -1.10 10.10 13.14
N GLY A 126 -0.62 9.09 13.86
CA GLY A 126 0.77 9.02 14.32
C GLY A 126 1.73 8.50 13.26
N VAL A 127 1.64 7.21 12.90
CA VAL A 127 2.56 6.56 11.94
C VAL A 127 1.87 6.25 10.63
N VAL A 128 2.50 6.63 9.51
CA VAL A 128 2.04 6.31 8.16
C VAL A 128 3.06 5.44 7.45
N PHE A 129 2.79 4.15 7.35
CA PHE A 129 3.57 3.25 6.52
C PHE A 129 3.22 3.45 5.05
N ILE A 130 4.24 3.68 4.22
CA ILE A 130 4.10 3.79 2.77
C ILE A 130 4.70 2.53 2.16
N GLY A 131 3.83 1.60 1.80
CA GLY A 131 4.19 0.30 1.25
C GLY A 131 4.71 0.42 -0.17
N VAL A 132 5.92 -0.08 -0.42
CA VAL A 132 6.60 -0.02 -1.70
C VAL A 132 6.99 -1.41 -2.20
N ASN A 133 6.97 -1.59 -3.50
CA ASN A 133 7.57 -2.71 -4.22
C ASN A 133 7.99 -2.26 -5.63
N PRO A 134 8.84 -2.99 -6.35
CA PRO A 134 9.30 -2.57 -7.68
C PRO A 134 8.17 -2.34 -8.69
N GLY A 135 7.05 -3.07 -8.57
CA GLY A 135 5.90 -2.94 -9.45
C GLY A 135 5.25 -1.56 -9.41
N ARG A 136 5.21 -0.92 -8.25
CA ARG A 136 4.65 0.43 -8.10
C ARG A 136 5.45 1.49 -8.87
N PHE A 137 6.75 1.30 -9.03
CA PHE A 137 7.61 2.22 -9.79
C PHE A 137 7.50 2.04 -11.31
N CYS A 138 6.75 1.04 -11.79
CA CYS A 138 6.43 0.85 -13.20
C CYS A 138 5.21 1.68 -13.65
N ASN A 139 4.41 2.19 -12.72
CA ASN A 139 3.14 2.84 -13.01
C ASN A 139 3.32 4.22 -13.67
N GLY A 140 2.27 4.72 -14.33
CA GLY A 140 2.24 6.01 -14.99
C GLY A 140 2.26 7.20 -14.01
N ARG A 141 2.10 8.39 -14.59
CA ARG A 141 2.09 9.67 -13.86
C ARG A 141 0.69 10.22 -13.62
N SER A 142 -0.36 9.49 -13.98
CA SER A 142 -1.72 10.00 -13.79
C SER A 142 -1.90 10.46 -12.34
N ASP A 143 -2.50 11.61 -12.17
CA ASP A 143 -2.85 12.18 -10.86
C ASP A 143 -4.36 12.38 -10.80
N PRO A 144 -5.13 11.29 -10.79
CA PRO A 144 -6.58 11.40 -10.74
C PRO A 144 -6.95 12.06 -9.43
N PRO A 145 -7.92 12.97 -9.45
CA PRO A 145 -8.46 13.54 -8.22
C PRO A 145 -8.96 12.41 -7.32
N VAL A 146 -8.93 12.67 -6.03
CA VAL A 146 -9.45 11.77 -5.00
C VAL A 146 -10.54 12.53 -4.27
N VAL A 147 -11.77 12.04 -4.37
CA VAL A 147 -12.94 12.61 -3.69
C VAL A 147 -13.41 11.61 -2.65
N LEU A 148 -13.61 12.06 -1.43
CA LEU A 148 -14.15 11.23 -0.37
C LEU A 148 -15.67 11.14 -0.51
N PRO A 149 -16.26 9.95 -0.36
CA PRO A 149 -17.70 9.80 -0.23
C PRO A 149 -18.17 10.39 1.12
N PRO A 150 -19.48 10.59 1.31
CA PRO A 150 -20.02 10.89 2.62
C PRO A 150 -19.70 9.74 3.62
N PRO A 151 -19.47 10.05 4.90
CA PRO A 151 -19.21 9.04 5.90
C PRO A 151 -20.44 8.15 6.12
N ARG A 152 -20.20 6.88 6.46
CA ARG A 152 -21.28 5.95 6.82
C ARG A 152 -21.86 6.29 8.19
N ALA A 153 -23.08 5.83 8.45
CA ALA A 153 -23.66 5.87 9.79
C ALA A 153 -22.74 5.15 10.80
N ALA A 154 -22.68 5.63 12.04
CA ALA A 154 -21.78 5.10 13.07
C ALA A 154 -21.93 3.58 13.28
N SER A 155 -23.17 3.07 13.26
CA SER A 155 -23.50 1.65 13.38
C SER A 155 -22.92 0.75 12.28
N SER A 156 -22.61 1.31 11.11
CA SER A 156 -22.08 0.56 9.95
C SER A 156 -20.56 0.75 9.74
N ARG A 157 -19.86 1.46 10.64
CA ARG A 157 -18.43 1.69 10.57
C ARG A 157 -17.67 0.48 11.13
N GLY A 158 -16.91 -0.18 10.29
CA GLY A 158 -16.10 -1.33 10.67
C GLY A 158 -14.70 -1.28 10.11
N LEU A 159 -13.73 -1.86 10.84
CA LEU A 159 -12.32 -1.94 10.43
C LEU A 159 -12.00 -3.18 9.58
N ASP A 160 -12.94 -4.11 9.44
CA ASP A 160 -12.66 -5.41 8.84
C ASP A 160 -12.67 -5.36 7.31
N ARG A 161 -11.69 -6.02 6.69
CA ARG A 161 -11.48 -6.08 5.23
C ARG A 161 -12.00 -7.35 4.58
N ARG A 162 -12.99 -8.02 5.13
CA ARG A 162 -13.48 -9.28 4.58
C ARG A 162 -13.81 -9.16 3.09
N GLY A 163 -13.35 -10.10 2.30
CA GLY A 163 -13.77 -10.28 0.90
C GLY A 163 -12.96 -9.56 -0.19
N LEU A 164 -11.89 -8.78 0.11
CA LEU A 164 -11.21 -7.96 -0.90
C LEU A 164 -9.88 -8.53 -1.45
N ARG A 165 -9.72 -9.83 -1.52
CA ARG A 165 -8.50 -10.46 -2.05
C ARG A 165 -8.48 -10.45 -3.58
N SER A 166 -7.29 -10.24 -4.16
CA SER A 166 -7.09 -10.26 -5.62
C SER A 166 -7.26 -11.65 -6.22
N SER A 167 -6.89 -12.69 -5.49
CA SER A 167 -7.01 -14.09 -5.90
C SER A 167 -7.05 -14.98 -4.69
N THR A 168 -8.00 -15.91 -4.67
CA THR A 168 -8.08 -16.97 -3.67
C THR A 168 -7.30 -18.22 -4.09
N VAL A 169 -7.03 -18.36 -5.39
CA VAL A 169 -6.34 -19.51 -5.95
C VAL A 169 -4.87 -19.17 -6.23
N PRO A 170 -3.91 -19.82 -5.56
CA PRO A 170 -2.50 -19.64 -5.85
C PRO A 170 -2.14 -20.09 -7.27
N TRP A 171 -1.27 -19.33 -7.92
CA TRP A 171 -0.70 -19.74 -9.20
C TRP A 171 0.21 -20.95 -9.02
N THR A 172 0.28 -21.79 -10.04
CA THR A 172 1.28 -22.87 -10.11
C THR A 172 2.69 -22.28 -10.13
N ASP A 173 3.68 -23.05 -9.68
CA ASP A 173 5.09 -22.64 -9.67
C ASP A 173 5.59 -22.29 -11.08
N GLN A 174 5.17 -23.05 -12.10
CA GLN A 174 5.49 -22.77 -13.48
C GLN A 174 4.96 -21.38 -13.90
N ARG A 175 3.72 -21.06 -13.57
CA ARG A 175 3.12 -19.74 -13.85
C ARG A 175 3.85 -18.63 -13.12
N LYS A 176 4.22 -18.83 -11.86
CA LYS A 176 5.00 -17.87 -11.07
C LYS A 176 6.39 -17.63 -11.70
N ARG A 177 7.13 -18.70 -12.06
CA ARG A 177 8.44 -18.59 -12.74
C ARG A 177 8.33 -17.88 -14.09
N ARG A 178 7.31 -18.19 -14.89
CA ARG A 178 7.03 -17.47 -16.14
C ARG A 178 6.78 -15.99 -15.89
N ALA A 179 5.99 -15.65 -14.87
CA ALA A 179 5.70 -14.26 -14.52
C ALA A 179 6.97 -13.50 -14.08
N ALA A 180 7.89 -14.14 -13.36
CA ALA A 180 9.18 -13.54 -12.99
C ALA A 180 10.04 -13.21 -14.23
N ARG A 181 10.13 -14.14 -15.20
CA ARG A 181 10.82 -13.88 -16.48
C ARG A 181 10.15 -12.75 -17.26
N LEU A 182 8.81 -12.80 -17.39
CA LEU A 182 8.05 -11.75 -18.09
C LEU A 182 8.15 -10.38 -17.41
N TRP A 183 8.41 -10.34 -16.11
CA TRP A 183 8.64 -9.09 -15.40
C TRP A 183 9.87 -8.36 -15.96
N MET A 184 10.96 -9.07 -16.19
CA MET A 184 12.18 -8.49 -16.80
C MET A 184 11.93 -7.98 -18.21
N VAL A 185 11.15 -8.68 -19.00
CA VAL A 185 10.86 -8.27 -20.39
C VAL A 185 9.87 -7.10 -20.45
N ARG A 186 8.78 -7.16 -19.66
CA ARG A 186 7.64 -6.23 -19.79
C ARG A 186 7.67 -5.08 -18.78
N ARG A 187 8.16 -5.33 -17.56
CA ARG A 187 8.11 -4.36 -16.45
C ARG A 187 9.42 -3.62 -16.23
N TRP A 188 10.55 -4.28 -16.41
CA TRP A 188 11.86 -3.66 -16.24
C TRP A 188 12.06 -2.44 -17.14
N PRO A 189 11.74 -2.44 -18.45
CA PRO A 189 11.82 -1.24 -19.28
C PRO A 189 10.91 -0.10 -18.77
N LYS A 190 9.71 -0.43 -18.28
CA LYS A 190 8.79 0.56 -17.67
C LYS A 190 9.39 1.11 -16.38
N PHE A 191 9.95 0.25 -15.52
CA PHE A 191 10.63 0.65 -14.30
C PHE A 191 11.77 1.63 -14.62
N ARG A 192 12.71 1.29 -15.51
CA ARG A 192 13.84 2.15 -15.90
C ARG A 192 13.40 3.55 -16.34
N ARG A 193 12.32 3.66 -17.09
CA ARG A 193 11.79 4.94 -17.56
C ARG A 193 11.10 5.77 -16.47
N ARG A 194 10.48 5.12 -15.48
CA ARG A 194 9.53 5.76 -14.57
C ARG A 194 10.00 5.88 -13.12
N TRP A 195 10.95 5.07 -12.68
CA TRP A 195 11.29 4.95 -11.27
C TRP A 195 11.76 6.27 -10.65
N LYS A 196 12.55 7.08 -11.37
CA LYS A 196 13.02 8.38 -10.86
C LYS A 196 11.85 9.32 -10.55
N ASN A 197 10.88 9.38 -11.47
CA ASN A 197 9.69 10.20 -11.26
C ASN A 197 8.81 9.66 -10.13
N ASN A 198 8.57 8.35 -10.10
CA ASN A 198 7.82 7.74 -9.01
C ASN A 198 8.51 7.92 -7.65
N MET A 199 9.84 7.94 -7.62
CA MET A 199 10.62 8.25 -6.43
C MET A 199 10.43 9.69 -5.95
N ARG A 200 10.35 10.67 -6.89
CA ARG A 200 9.99 12.06 -6.55
C ARG A 200 8.58 12.16 -5.97
N VAL A 201 7.63 11.43 -6.54
CA VAL A 201 6.25 11.43 -6.00
C VAL A 201 6.21 10.76 -4.63
N LEU A 202 6.95 9.66 -4.41
CA LEU A 202 7.10 9.03 -3.09
C LEU A 202 7.70 10.02 -2.07
N GLU A 203 8.70 10.81 -2.47
CA GLU A 203 9.23 11.89 -1.62
C GLU A 203 8.14 12.89 -1.25
N LEU A 204 7.31 13.30 -2.21
CA LEU A 204 6.19 14.21 -1.93
C LEU A 204 5.15 13.61 -0.99
N VAL A 205 4.89 12.29 -1.05
CA VAL A 205 4.03 11.60 -0.08
C VAL A 205 4.62 11.71 1.32
N CYS A 206 5.91 11.39 1.47
CA CYS A 206 6.59 11.47 2.77
C CYS A 206 6.61 12.89 3.35
N ARG A 207 6.96 13.89 2.53
CA ARG A 207 6.97 15.30 2.96
C ARG A 207 5.57 15.81 3.30
N GLU A 208 4.54 15.39 2.57
CA GLU A 208 3.15 15.73 2.89
C GLU A 208 2.74 15.16 4.26
N SER A 209 3.12 13.90 4.53
CA SER A 209 2.90 13.26 5.83
C SER A 209 3.62 14.03 6.96
N GLN A 210 4.90 14.35 6.78
CA GLN A 210 5.67 15.13 7.78
C GLN A 210 5.05 16.51 8.05
N ARG A 211 4.62 17.23 7.00
CA ARG A 211 3.97 18.56 7.16
C ARG A 211 2.67 18.50 7.96
N ARG A 212 2.05 17.33 8.03
CA ARG A 212 0.83 17.09 8.81
C ARG A 212 1.12 16.55 10.22
N GLY A 213 2.37 16.58 10.66
CA GLY A 213 2.78 16.07 11.98
C GLY A 213 2.79 14.54 12.06
N GLN A 214 2.61 13.82 10.94
CA GLN A 214 2.66 12.37 10.91
C GLN A 214 4.10 11.87 10.73
N HIS A 215 4.37 10.64 11.16
CA HIS A 215 5.67 10.00 11.03
C HIS A 215 5.67 8.99 9.85
N PRO A 216 6.07 9.40 8.63
CA PRO A 216 6.12 8.50 7.49
C PRO A 216 7.22 7.47 7.64
N VAL A 217 6.93 6.25 7.21
CA VAL A 217 7.85 5.12 7.19
C VAL A 217 7.74 4.44 5.83
N ILE A 218 8.83 4.38 5.08
CA ILE A 218 8.86 3.59 3.85
C ILE A 218 9.02 2.12 4.24
N ILE A 219 8.09 1.26 3.81
CA ILE A 219 8.13 -0.15 4.12
C ILE A 219 8.15 -1.00 2.84
N ASP A 220 9.15 -1.88 2.75
CA ASP A 220 9.31 -2.82 1.65
C ASP A 220 8.31 -3.98 1.80
N LEU A 221 7.41 -4.13 0.82
CA LEU A 221 6.35 -5.12 0.85
C LEU A 221 6.87 -6.53 0.51
N PRO A 222 6.20 -7.58 1.01
CA PRO A 222 6.63 -8.95 0.80
C PRO A 222 6.67 -9.34 -0.68
N ARG A 223 7.60 -10.25 -1.03
CA ARG A 223 7.76 -10.83 -2.36
C ARG A 223 8.26 -12.26 -2.29
N ASN A 224 7.88 -13.04 -3.27
CA ASN A 224 8.20 -14.45 -3.37
C ASN A 224 9.64 -14.67 -3.86
N MET A 225 10.62 -14.50 -2.96
CA MET A 225 12.04 -14.65 -3.31
C MET A 225 12.41 -16.09 -3.68
N ALA A 226 11.70 -17.10 -3.19
CA ALA A 226 11.91 -18.50 -3.57
C ALA A 226 11.67 -18.75 -5.07
N ILE A 227 10.79 -17.97 -5.70
CA ILE A 227 10.51 -18.03 -7.14
C ILE A 227 11.32 -16.98 -7.91
N ILE A 228 11.40 -15.76 -7.40
CA ILE A 228 12.09 -14.63 -8.04
C ILE A 228 13.59 -14.93 -8.13
N GLY A 229 14.18 -15.49 -7.08
CA GLY A 229 15.60 -15.80 -7.00
C GLY A 229 16.45 -14.58 -7.39
N ARG A 230 17.46 -14.81 -8.24
CA ARG A 230 18.35 -13.75 -8.73
C ARG A 230 17.83 -13.01 -9.97
N GLN A 231 16.69 -13.42 -10.54
CA GLN A 231 16.16 -12.83 -11.78
C GLN A 231 15.89 -11.33 -11.68
N LEU A 232 15.51 -10.84 -10.50
CA LEU A 232 15.22 -9.43 -10.26
C LEU A 232 16.31 -8.71 -9.44
N ASP A 233 17.53 -9.26 -9.34
CA ASP A 233 18.60 -8.66 -8.52
C ASP A 233 18.91 -7.22 -8.92
N GLN A 234 19.03 -6.93 -10.22
CA GLN A 234 19.34 -5.59 -10.69
C GLN A 234 18.24 -4.58 -10.35
N PRO A 235 16.94 -4.81 -10.70
CA PRO A 235 15.88 -3.91 -10.30
C PRO A 235 15.73 -3.81 -8.77
N LEU A 236 15.90 -4.88 -8.02
CA LEU A 236 15.83 -4.86 -6.56
C LEU A 236 16.96 -4.05 -5.93
N ARG A 237 18.22 -4.23 -6.38
CA ARG A 237 19.34 -3.41 -5.89
C ARG A 237 19.14 -1.93 -6.15
N LEU A 238 18.71 -1.55 -7.37
CA LEU A 238 18.43 -0.15 -7.70
C LEU A 238 17.31 0.43 -6.83
N TYR A 239 16.21 -0.28 -6.73
CA TYR A 239 15.05 0.07 -5.93
C TYR A 239 15.39 0.26 -4.44
N HIS A 240 16.05 -0.73 -3.82
CA HIS A 240 16.42 -0.65 -2.40
C HIS A 240 17.41 0.48 -2.11
N ARG A 241 18.40 0.67 -3.00
CA ARG A 241 19.35 1.80 -2.86
C ARG A 241 18.62 3.14 -2.92
N ALA A 242 17.68 3.29 -3.85
CA ALA A 242 16.92 4.52 -4.00
C ALA A 242 16.02 4.79 -2.78
N CYS A 243 15.31 3.78 -2.27
CA CYS A 243 14.49 3.92 -1.06
C CYS A 243 15.32 4.27 0.18
N ARG A 244 16.48 3.60 0.37
CA ARG A 244 17.40 3.94 1.49
C ARG A 244 17.91 5.37 1.41
N ARG A 245 18.34 5.82 0.22
CA ARG A 245 18.82 7.20 0.03
C ARG A 245 17.71 8.23 0.28
N LEU A 246 16.49 7.96 -0.18
CA LEU A 246 15.36 8.82 0.07
C LEU A 246 15.05 8.90 1.56
N ALA A 247 14.95 7.77 2.23
CA ALA A 247 14.67 7.69 3.66
C ALA A 247 15.72 8.44 4.48
N ALA A 248 17.02 8.22 4.19
CA ALA A 248 18.12 8.92 4.86
C ALA A 248 18.04 10.45 4.65
N ARG A 249 17.78 10.91 3.41
CA ARG A 249 17.64 12.35 3.11
C ARG A 249 16.46 13.01 3.85
N LEU A 250 15.39 12.25 4.11
CA LEU A 250 14.20 12.76 4.81
C LEU A 250 14.24 12.53 6.32
N GLY A 251 15.26 11.86 6.85
CA GLY A 251 15.33 11.49 8.27
C GLY A 251 14.25 10.50 8.70
N ILE A 252 13.74 9.66 7.78
CA ILE A 252 12.66 8.70 8.06
C ILE A 252 13.15 7.25 7.97
N PRO A 253 12.47 6.29 8.62
CA PRO A 253 12.83 4.89 8.52
C PRO A 253 12.54 4.30 7.12
N TYR A 254 13.44 3.42 6.67
CA TYR A 254 13.18 2.45 5.62
C TYR A 254 13.23 1.04 6.21
N VAL A 255 12.09 0.36 6.21
CA VAL A 255 11.91 -0.93 6.88
C VAL A 255 11.86 -2.06 5.85
N GLN A 256 12.63 -3.11 6.09
CA GLN A 256 12.70 -4.31 5.27
C GLN A 256 12.61 -5.54 6.17
N PHE A 257 11.62 -6.41 5.92
CA PHE A 257 11.44 -7.66 6.70
C PHE A 257 11.89 -8.91 5.96
N GLN A 258 12.03 -8.83 4.63
CA GLN A 258 12.12 -9.98 3.73
C GLN A 258 13.10 -11.07 4.20
N ALA A 259 14.29 -10.68 4.66
CA ALA A 259 15.34 -11.62 5.04
C ALA A 259 15.04 -12.39 6.34
N GLY A 260 14.26 -11.82 7.26
CA GLY A 260 14.06 -12.38 8.61
C GLY A 260 12.74 -13.15 8.79
N LEU A 261 11.88 -13.26 7.75
CA LEU A 261 10.52 -13.79 7.93
C LEU A 261 10.38 -15.29 7.61
N GLY A 262 11.38 -15.92 7.01
CA GLY A 262 11.27 -17.31 6.55
C GLY A 262 10.09 -17.52 5.58
N LEU A 263 9.83 -16.54 4.69
CA LEU A 263 8.80 -16.65 3.68
C LEU A 263 9.20 -17.64 2.60
N THR A 264 8.31 -18.57 2.31
CA THR A 264 8.47 -19.61 1.29
C THR A 264 7.54 -19.35 0.11
N ASN A 265 7.68 -20.12 -0.97
CA ASN A 265 6.76 -20.03 -2.10
C ASN A 265 5.29 -20.29 -1.73
N ARG A 266 5.04 -21.14 -0.71
CA ARG A 266 3.69 -21.46 -0.21
C ARG A 266 3.01 -20.28 0.50
N ASP A 267 3.77 -19.27 0.91
CA ASP A 267 3.27 -18.07 1.55
C ASP A 267 2.71 -17.05 0.56
N PHE A 268 2.76 -17.35 -0.75
CA PHE A 268 2.33 -16.44 -1.81
C PHE A 268 1.36 -17.08 -2.79
N SER A 269 0.33 -16.33 -3.19
CA SER A 269 -0.54 -16.70 -4.31
C SER A 269 0.15 -16.47 -5.67
N ASP A 270 1.00 -15.47 -5.78
CA ASP A 270 1.81 -15.15 -6.97
C ASP A 270 3.22 -14.66 -6.59
N LEU A 271 3.76 -13.61 -7.23
CA LEU A 271 5.08 -13.04 -6.91
C LEU A 271 5.04 -11.98 -5.79
N TRP A 272 3.86 -11.40 -5.51
CA TRP A 272 3.73 -10.17 -4.72
C TRP A 272 2.60 -10.22 -3.68
N HIS A 273 1.70 -11.17 -3.77
CA HIS A 273 0.53 -11.26 -2.91
C HIS A 273 0.63 -12.45 -1.97
N THR A 274 0.57 -12.18 -0.68
CA THR A 274 0.65 -13.22 0.35
C THR A 274 -0.69 -13.91 0.55
N VAL A 275 -0.63 -15.22 0.83
CA VAL A 275 -1.74 -16.00 1.39
C VAL A 275 -1.73 -15.90 2.92
N LYS A 276 -2.69 -16.53 3.59
CA LYS A 276 -2.88 -16.45 5.06
C LYS A 276 -1.59 -16.70 5.85
N SER A 277 -0.82 -17.75 5.50
CA SER A 277 0.44 -18.08 6.20
C SER A 277 1.47 -16.96 6.06
N GLY A 278 1.63 -16.39 4.86
CA GLY A 278 2.53 -15.27 4.62
C GLY A 278 2.06 -13.99 5.32
N GLN A 279 0.74 -13.74 5.35
CA GLN A 279 0.16 -12.61 6.09
C GLN A 279 0.49 -12.68 7.57
N VAL A 280 0.32 -13.83 8.21
CA VAL A 280 0.62 -14.03 9.65
C VAL A 280 2.09 -13.73 9.94
N LYS A 281 3.00 -14.25 9.11
CA LYS A 281 4.45 -14.03 9.29
C LYS A 281 4.80 -12.54 9.14
N TRP A 282 4.27 -11.89 8.11
CA TRP A 282 4.57 -10.49 7.82
C TRP A 282 3.92 -9.54 8.84
N GLU A 283 2.65 -9.79 9.20
CA GLU A 283 1.95 -8.99 10.21
C GLU A 283 2.64 -9.05 11.57
N ARG A 284 3.19 -10.21 11.97
CA ARG A 284 3.96 -10.33 13.22
C ARG A 284 5.17 -9.38 13.26
N ALA A 285 5.89 -9.23 12.15
CA ALA A 285 7.00 -8.29 12.05
C ALA A 285 6.51 -6.84 12.01
N LEU A 286 5.42 -6.58 11.31
CA LEU A 286 4.77 -5.27 11.26
C LEU A 286 4.33 -4.81 12.64
N VAL A 287 3.67 -5.68 13.42
CA VAL A 287 3.23 -5.43 14.80
C VAL A 287 4.40 -4.98 15.69
N LYS A 288 5.49 -5.74 15.71
CA LYS A 288 6.70 -5.39 16.50
C LYS A 288 7.29 -4.04 16.07
N THR A 289 7.31 -3.80 14.76
CA THR A 289 7.83 -2.53 14.22
C THR A 289 6.92 -1.37 14.53
N THR A 290 5.61 -1.53 14.44
CA THR A 290 4.61 -0.53 14.80
C THR A 290 4.76 -0.13 16.26
N ALA A 291 4.76 -1.09 17.17
CA ALA A 291 4.91 -0.83 18.61
C ALA A 291 6.21 -0.08 18.93
N ARG A 292 7.33 -0.49 18.31
CA ARG A 292 8.63 0.20 18.47
C ARG A 292 8.61 1.63 17.96
N LEU A 293 7.96 1.90 16.81
CA LEU A 293 7.88 3.25 16.24
C LEU A 293 6.97 4.15 17.07
N LEU A 294 5.84 3.66 17.54
CA LEU A 294 4.98 4.42 18.47
C LEU A 294 5.76 4.83 19.72
N LYS A 295 6.53 3.91 20.32
CA LYS A 295 7.40 4.22 21.44
C LYS A 295 8.48 5.25 21.06
N LYS A 296 9.16 5.05 19.92
CA LYS A 296 10.23 5.95 19.44
C LYS A 296 9.76 7.40 19.28
N TYR A 297 8.55 7.57 18.79
CA TYR A 297 7.99 8.91 18.51
C TYR A 297 7.13 9.44 19.65
N ALA A 298 7.12 8.79 20.81
CA ALA A 298 6.32 9.16 21.98
C ALA A 298 4.83 9.39 21.63
N ILE A 299 4.29 8.54 20.75
CA ILE A 299 2.88 8.61 20.36
C ILE A 299 2.08 7.80 21.39
N GLU A 300 1.45 8.52 22.30
CA GLU A 300 0.63 7.98 23.39
C GLU A 300 -0.82 8.46 23.23
N PRO A 301 -1.80 7.79 23.83
CA PRO A 301 -3.16 8.31 23.90
C PRO A 301 -3.17 9.65 24.64
N PRO A 302 -4.12 10.55 24.35
CA PRO A 302 -4.30 11.74 25.15
C PRO A 302 -4.49 11.35 26.63
N PRO A 303 -4.03 12.17 27.58
CA PRO A 303 -4.24 11.90 28.97
C PRO A 303 -5.73 11.75 29.25
N THR A 304 -6.11 10.73 30.01
CA THR A 304 -7.47 10.58 30.50
C THR A 304 -7.79 11.85 31.30
N PRO A 305 -8.90 12.54 31.01
CA PRO A 305 -9.28 13.69 31.82
C PRO A 305 -9.35 13.23 33.28
N SER A 306 -8.65 13.96 34.15
CA SER A 306 -8.73 13.70 35.60
C SER A 306 -10.19 13.70 36.02
N PRO A 307 -10.63 12.74 36.82
CA PRO A 307 -11.99 12.80 37.36
C PRO A 307 -12.16 14.19 37.98
N ASP A 308 -13.25 14.83 37.60
CA ASP A 308 -13.61 16.15 38.08
C ASP A 308 -13.64 16.08 39.63
N PRO A 309 -12.76 16.78 40.36
CA PRO A 309 -12.75 16.72 41.80
C PRO A 309 -14.08 17.25 42.41
N ASP A 310 -14.84 18.02 41.64
CA ASP A 310 -16.13 18.58 42.01
C ASP A 310 -17.34 17.71 41.64
N ALA A 311 -17.11 16.57 40.92
CA ALA A 311 -18.15 15.57 40.73
C ALA A 311 -18.46 14.90 42.10
N GLY A 312 -19.22 15.58 42.91
CA GLY A 312 -19.71 15.06 44.17
C GLY A 312 -20.35 13.67 43.98
N PRO A 313 -20.33 12.82 45.04
CA PRO A 313 -20.94 11.48 44.92
C PRO A 313 -22.37 11.61 44.42
N SER A 314 -22.69 10.98 43.29
CA SER A 314 -24.04 10.85 42.80
C SER A 314 -24.87 10.28 43.95
N GLY A 315 -25.71 11.12 44.53
CA GLY A 315 -26.55 10.71 45.65
C GLY A 315 -27.41 9.50 45.21
N PRO A 316 -27.75 8.59 46.14
CA PRO A 316 -28.56 7.46 45.78
C PRO A 316 -29.92 7.95 45.22
N ASP A 317 -30.33 7.36 44.11
CA ASP A 317 -31.61 7.64 43.50
C ASP A 317 -32.73 7.55 44.55
N PRO A 318 -33.66 8.51 44.59
CA PRO A 318 -34.80 8.43 45.53
C PRO A 318 -35.59 7.17 45.23
N PRO A 319 -36.09 6.48 46.28
CA PRO A 319 -36.86 5.25 46.11
C PRO A 319 -38.12 5.56 45.28
N ALA A 320 -38.38 4.71 44.27
CA ALA A 320 -39.57 4.81 43.44
C ALA A 320 -40.81 4.78 44.30
N THR A 321 -41.63 5.82 44.21
CA THR A 321 -42.94 5.89 44.87
C THR A 321 -43.84 4.82 44.29
N PRO A 322 -44.45 3.92 45.09
CA PRO A 322 -45.40 2.96 44.58
C PRO A 322 -46.67 3.71 44.13
N GLU A 323 -47.01 3.61 42.86
CA GLU A 323 -48.30 4.03 42.34
C GLU A 323 -49.35 3.06 42.91
N GLY A 324 -50.28 3.63 43.65
CA GLY A 324 -51.50 2.97 44.20
C GLY A 324 -52.65 2.99 43.18
#